data_7cc7fe56f8c5ee6cb96b5de633f073ef
#
_entry.id   7cc7fe56f8c5ee6cb96b5de633f073ef
#
_cell.length_a   1.000
_cell.length_b   1.000
_cell.length_c   1.000
_cell.angle_alpha   90.00
_cell.angle_beta   90.00
_cell.angle_gamma   90.00
#
_symmetry.space_group_name_H-M   'P 1'
#
loop_
_entity.id
_entity.type
_entity.pdbx_description
1 polymer ?
#
loop_
_entity_poly.entity_id
_entity_poly.type
_entity_poly.pdbx_seq_one_letter_code
_entity_poly.pdbx_strand_id
1 'polypeptide(L)'
;ENIEILNRYHGVRVRNLKTGIRYAAIIHLNGNFTIGTYESDIEAAIAYNKAIDILIKKGVSRNFTPNYIESLSPSAYADIYSEVSVSRKILDYRPI
;
A
#
# COMPACT_ATOMS: atom_id res chain seq x y z
N GLU A 1 -11.61 -19.89 5.77
CA GLU A 1 -11.38 -18.85 5.97
C GLU A 1 -11.69 -17.73 5.14
N ASN A 2 -11.80 -16.65 5.59
CA ASN A 2 -12.36 -15.50 4.97
C ASN A 2 -11.33 -14.45 4.68
N ILE A 3 -10.27 -14.90 4.07
CA ILE A 3 -9.17 -14.01 3.75
C ILE A 3 -9.60 -12.94 2.79
N GLU A 4 -10.50 -13.28 1.85
CA GLU A 4 -10.97 -12.28 0.90
C GLU A 4 -11.66 -11.12 1.56
N ILE A 5 -12.32 -11.36 2.68
CA ILE A 5 -12.99 -10.27 3.38
C ILE A 5 -11.99 -9.25 3.87
N LEU A 6 -10.81 -9.73 4.27
CA LEU A 6 -9.77 -8.84 4.78
C LEU A 6 -9.00 -8.14 3.67
N ASN A 7 -9.16 -8.60 2.41
CA ASN A 7 -8.44 -8.02 1.28
C ASN A 7 -9.31 -7.10 0.47
N ARG A 8 -10.08 -6.25 1.14
CA ARG A 8 -11.00 -5.39 0.42
C ARG A 8 -10.33 -4.19 -0.23
N TYR A 9 -9.05 -3.98 0.04
CA TYR A 9 -8.30 -2.88 -0.58
C TYR A 9 -7.34 -3.43 -1.62
N HIS A 10 -7.11 -2.64 -2.67
CA HIS A 10 -6.17 -3.00 -3.72
C HIS A 10 -4.77 -3.11 -3.15
N GLY A 11 -4.09 -4.19 -3.48
CA GLY A 11 -2.70 -4.38 -3.12
C GLY A 11 -2.46 -4.76 -1.68
N VAL A 12 -3.51 -4.97 -0.87
CA VAL A 12 -3.34 -5.33 0.54
C VAL A 12 -3.49 -6.84 0.69
N ARG A 13 -2.53 -7.45 1.38
CA ARG A 13 -2.52 -8.88 1.64
C ARG A 13 -2.35 -9.12 3.12
N VAL A 14 -3.09 -10.10 3.64
CA VAL A 14 -3.00 -10.48 5.04
C VAL A 14 -1.81 -11.42 5.21
N ARG A 15 -1.02 -11.19 6.25
CA ARG A 15 0.10 -12.05 6.61
C ARG A 15 -0.08 -12.57 8.01
N ASN A 16 -0.09 -13.90 8.15
CA ASN A 16 -0.15 -14.54 9.46
C ASN A 16 1.27 -14.85 9.92
N LEU A 17 1.75 -14.10 10.87
CA LEU A 17 3.08 -14.28 11.42
C LEU A 17 2.98 -14.90 12.80
N LYS A 18 4.09 -15.43 13.29
CA LYS A 18 4.11 -15.97 14.66
C LYS A 18 3.76 -14.92 15.68
N THR A 19 4.10 -13.67 15.39
CA THR A 19 3.86 -12.56 16.31
C THR A 19 2.49 -11.93 16.12
N GLY A 20 1.67 -12.43 15.18
CA GLY A 20 0.34 -11.91 14.97
C GLY A 20 0.08 -11.63 13.51
N ILE A 21 -1.03 -10.95 13.25
CA ILE A 21 -1.45 -10.65 11.89
C ILE A 21 -0.87 -9.31 11.48
N ARG A 22 -0.38 -9.25 10.25
CA ARG A 22 0.10 -8.00 9.65
C ARG A 22 -0.49 -7.88 8.25
N TYR A 23 -0.39 -6.70 7.69
CA TYR A 23 -0.96 -6.41 6.38
C TYR A 23 0.12 -5.86 5.47
N ALA A 24 0.36 -6.54 4.36
CA ALA A 24 1.38 -6.14 3.41
C ALA A 24 0.75 -5.35 2.29
N ALA A 25 1.41 -4.29 1.87
CA ALA A 25 1.02 -3.57 0.67
C ALA A 25 1.95 -4.00 -0.46
N ILE A 26 1.36 -4.42 -1.57
CA ILE A 26 2.11 -4.98 -2.70
C ILE A 26 1.62 -4.30 -3.97
N ILE A 27 2.55 -3.88 -4.81
CA ILE A 27 2.21 -3.26 -6.08
C ILE A 27 2.89 -4.03 -7.20
N HIS A 28 2.17 -4.16 -8.31
CA HIS A 28 2.69 -4.89 -9.46
C HIS A 28 3.25 -3.91 -10.48
N LEU A 29 4.52 -4.08 -10.78
CA LEU A 29 5.21 -3.30 -11.81
C LEU A 29 5.68 -4.27 -12.87
N ASN A 30 6.97 -4.58 -12.91
CA ASN A 30 7.42 -5.72 -13.69
C ASN A 30 7.82 -6.81 -12.70
N GLY A 31 6.81 -7.30 -12.01
CA GLY A 31 6.94 -8.20 -10.88
C GLY A 31 6.26 -7.56 -9.69
N ASN A 32 6.12 -8.32 -8.63
CA ASN A 32 5.48 -7.83 -7.41
C ASN A 32 6.50 -7.22 -6.49
N PHE A 33 6.21 -5.98 -6.06
CA PHE A 33 7.07 -5.26 -5.11
C PHE A 33 6.32 -5.09 -3.82
N THR A 34 6.92 -5.49 -2.71
CA THR A 34 6.34 -5.25 -1.40
C THR A 34 6.67 -3.82 -0.98
N ILE A 35 5.63 -3.02 -0.80
CA ILE A 35 5.76 -1.64 -0.37
C ILE A 35 6.13 -1.59 1.09
N GLY A 36 5.53 -2.44 1.89
CA GLY A 36 5.80 -2.51 3.31
C GLY A 36 4.81 -3.42 4.00
N THR A 37 4.99 -3.58 5.31
CA THR A 37 4.12 -4.40 6.15
C THR A 37 3.65 -3.55 7.32
N TYR A 38 2.37 -3.57 7.61
CA TYR A 38 1.74 -2.63 8.52
C TYR A 38 0.82 -3.35 9.49
N GLU A 39 0.41 -2.65 10.53
CA GLU A 39 -0.41 -3.26 11.57
C GLU A 39 -1.89 -3.27 11.24
N SER A 40 -2.32 -2.46 10.28
CA SER A 40 -3.73 -2.43 9.90
C SER A 40 -3.86 -2.42 8.39
N ASP A 41 -5.03 -2.88 7.92
CA ASP A 41 -5.31 -2.86 6.49
C ASP A 41 -5.42 -1.44 5.96
N ILE A 42 -5.90 -0.53 6.79
CA ILE A 42 -6.01 0.87 6.39
C ILE A 42 -4.63 1.46 6.14
N GLU A 43 -3.68 1.19 7.04
CA GLU A 43 -2.31 1.65 6.83
C GLU A 43 -1.72 1.09 5.54
N ALA A 44 -1.93 -0.18 5.30
CA ALA A 44 -1.42 -0.82 4.08
C ALA A 44 -2.07 -0.20 2.84
N ALA A 45 -3.38 0.07 2.90
CA ALA A 45 -4.08 0.67 1.77
C ALA A 45 -3.56 2.07 1.47
N ILE A 46 -3.29 2.84 2.52
CA ILE A 46 -2.77 4.20 2.35
C ILE A 46 -1.32 4.14 1.85
N ALA A 47 -0.55 3.16 2.32
CA ALA A 47 0.81 2.99 1.81
C ALA A 47 0.81 2.64 0.32
N TYR A 48 -0.16 1.84 -0.12
CA TYR A 48 -0.32 1.54 -1.53
C TYR A 48 -0.58 2.82 -2.32
N ASN A 49 -1.48 3.68 -1.83
CA ASN A 49 -1.78 4.95 -2.48
C ASN A 49 -0.53 5.84 -2.52
N LYS A 50 0.22 5.87 -1.44
CA LYS A 50 1.44 6.67 -1.38
C LYS A 50 2.47 6.18 -2.40
N ALA A 51 2.59 4.86 -2.55
CA ALA A 51 3.48 4.29 -3.55
C ALA A 51 3.06 4.69 -4.96
N ILE A 52 1.74 4.69 -5.24
CA ILE A 52 1.25 5.13 -6.53
C ILE A 52 1.68 6.58 -6.80
N ASP A 53 1.52 7.46 -5.82
CA ASP A 53 1.88 8.87 -6.00
C ASP A 53 3.36 9.01 -6.29
N ILE A 54 4.20 8.27 -5.57
CA ILE A 54 5.64 8.31 -5.77
C ILE A 54 5.99 7.84 -7.19
N LEU A 55 5.39 6.74 -7.62
CA LEU A 55 5.71 6.17 -8.92
C LEU A 55 5.26 7.07 -10.06
N ILE A 56 4.10 7.70 -9.91
CA ILE A 56 3.62 8.63 -10.93
C ILE A 56 4.57 9.81 -11.05
N LYS A 57 5.06 10.32 -9.92
CA LYS A 57 6.03 11.41 -9.95
C LYS A 57 7.33 11.00 -10.62
N LYS A 58 7.65 9.72 -10.58
CA LYS A 58 8.85 9.20 -11.23
C LYS A 58 8.65 8.95 -12.72
N GLY A 59 7.43 9.14 -13.22
CA GLY A 59 7.15 8.94 -14.63
C GLY A 59 6.62 7.58 -15.00
N VAL A 60 6.19 6.79 -14.01
CA VAL A 60 5.59 5.50 -14.30
C VAL A 60 4.22 5.73 -14.92
N SER A 61 4.01 5.15 -16.09
CA SER A 61 2.81 5.39 -16.87
C SER A 61 1.93 4.15 -16.84
N ARG A 62 1.26 3.92 -15.74
CA ARG A 62 0.35 2.79 -15.58
C ARG A 62 -0.95 3.25 -14.98
N ASN A 63 -1.99 2.45 -15.21
CA ASN A 63 -3.30 2.74 -14.64
C ASN A 63 -3.40 2.06 -13.28
N PHE A 64 -3.00 2.77 -12.26
CA PHE A 64 -3.18 2.29 -10.90
C PHE A 64 -4.55 2.71 -10.39
N THR A 65 -5.11 1.91 -9.49
CA THR A 65 -6.38 2.22 -8.85
C THR A 65 -6.13 2.49 -7.37
N PRO A 66 -6.15 3.76 -6.96
CA PRO A 66 -5.93 4.04 -5.54
C PRO A 66 -7.08 3.55 -4.69
N ASN A 67 -6.81 3.31 -3.43
CA ASN A 67 -7.82 2.88 -2.48
C ASN A 67 -8.57 4.09 -1.93
N TYR A 68 -9.88 3.96 -1.82
CA TYR A 68 -10.69 4.95 -1.15
C TYR A 68 -10.96 4.46 0.27
N ILE A 69 -10.63 5.26 1.27
CA ILE A 69 -10.79 4.88 2.67
C ILE A 69 -11.98 5.63 3.22
N GLU A 70 -13.12 4.99 3.15
CA GLU A 70 -14.37 5.63 3.49
C GLU A 70 -14.45 6.06 4.94
N SER A 71 -13.81 5.32 5.83
CA SER A 71 -13.95 5.53 7.26
C SER A 71 -13.07 6.67 7.81
N LEU A 72 -12.24 7.29 6.98
CA LEU A 72 -11.32 8.31 7.45
C LEU A 72 -11.70 9.69 6.96
N SER A 73 -11.53 10.68 7.83
CA SER A 73 -11.59 12.08 7.42
C SER A 73 -10.34 12.42 6.60
N PRO A 74 -10.38 13.51 5.82
CA PRO A 74 -9.18 13.92 5.08
C PRO A 74 -7.99 14.20 5.97
N SER A 75 -8.18 14.76 7.17
CA SER A 75 -7.04 15.04 8.03
C SER A 75 -6.48 13.76 8.64
N ALA A 76 -7.34 12.80 9.00
CA ALA A 76 -6.85 11.52 9.51
C ALA A 76 -6.08 10.77 8.41
N TYR A 77 -6.59 10.82 7.19
CA TYR A 77 -5.89 10.21 6.06
C TYR A 77 -4.51 10.85 5.88
N ALA A 78 -4.45 12.17 5.91
CA ALA A 78 -3.18 12.87 5.72
C ALA A 78 -2.17 12.51 6.80
N ASP A 79 -2.62 12.37 8.04
CA ASP A 79 -1.75 11.99 9.14
C ASP A 79 -1.14 10.62 8.89
N ILE A 80 -1.96 9.64 8.53
CA ILE A 80 -1.45 8.30 8.29
C ILE A 80 -0.55 8.29 7.06
N TYR A 81 -0.96 9.00 6.01
CA TYR A 81 -0.18 9.09 4.78
C TYR A 81 1.23 9.60 5.06
N SER A 82 1.35 10.60 5.92
CA SER A 82 2.66 11.18 6.20
C SER A 82 3.52 10.24 7.05
N GLU A 83 2.90 9.32 7.79
CA GLU A 83 3.64 8.46 8.70
C GLU A 83 4.02 7.10 8.13
N VAL A 84 3.23 6.57 7.18
CA VAL A 84 3.55 5.25 6.67
C VAL A 84 4.85 5.29 5.88
N SER A 85 5.70 4.32 6.13
CA SER A 85 6.96 4.22 5.40
C SER A 85 6.76 3.36 4.16
N VAL A 86 7.54 3.66 3.14
CA VAL A 86 7.50 2.95 1.87
C VAL A 86 8.89 2.42 1.60
N SER A 87 8.95 1.19 1.13
CA SER A 87 10.21 0.48 0.91
C SER A 87 11.12 1.24 -0.05
N ARG A 88 12.44 1.09 0.15
CA ARG A 88 13.41 1.69 -0.74
C ARG A 88 13.28 1.18 -2.16
N LYS A 89 12.77 -0.02 -2.36
CA LYS A 89 12.56 -0.53 -3.71
C LYS A 89 11.61 0.36 -4.50
N ILE A 90 10.63 0.95 -3.83
CA ILE A 90 9.73 1.89 -4.48
C ILE A 90 10.38 3.25 -4.63
N LEU A 91 11.04 3.72 -3.57
CA LEU A 91 11.69 5.03 -3.59
C LEU A 91 12.79 5.10 -4.64
N ASP A 92 13.47 3.99 -4.87
CA ASP A 92 14.59 3.92 -5.80
C ASP A 92 14.20 3.36 -7.17
N TYR A 93 12.93 3.08 -7.39
CA TYR A 93 12.46 2.50 -8.64
C TYR A 93 12.74 3.45 -9.80
N ARG A 94 13.23 2.90 -10.90
CA ARG A 94 13.53 3.67 -12.09
C ARG A 94 12.76 3.12 -13.26
N PRO A 95 11.79 3.86 -13.77
CA PRO A 95 11.09 3.43 -14.98
C PRO A 95 12.01 3.53 -16.18
N ILE A 96 11.80 2.66 -17.14
CA ILE A 96 12.60 2.63 -18.35
C ILE A 96 11.85 3.21 -19.50
#